data_c4f0e746bd14116273a755ad30cac1c6
#
_entry.id   c4f0e746bd14116273a755ad30cac1c6
#
_cell.length_a   1.000
_cell.length_b   1.000
_cell.length_c   1.000
_cell.angle_alpha   90.00
_cell.angle_beta   90.00
_cell.angle_gamma   90.00
#
_symmetry.space_group_name_H-M   'P 1'
#
loop_
_entity.id
_entity.type
_entity.pdbx_description
1 polymer ?
#
loop_
_entity_poly.entity_id
_entity_poly.type
_entity_poly.pdbx_seq_one_letter_code
_entity_poly.pdbx_strand_id
1 'polypeptide(L)'
;NVKFIPSRGAWLEFEIDKSDRVAVRIDRKRKQDITVFLLALGMDESEIRKEFADFPALTSALDEDRKITTQDEALLDIYKKIRPGEPPSVEAGRTLLENFYFNPKRYDLAKVGRYKINKKLGLASDLTESTLRIEDIVAALRYLLALHAGAETVEGVRDGEITEIAVEYDDIDHLGNRRIRAVGELIQAQVRTGMSRMERQVRERMTTQDVEAITPNTLINIRPVTAAIKEFFGTSQLSQFMDQNNPLAGLTHKRRLSALGPGGLSRERASMEVRDVHTSHYGRMCPIESPEGPNIGLIGSLATFGRINPFGFVETPYRVVVDGQVTDETHYLTADDEDRHVIAQANVTLTEDGHFAEDHVLCRVTGGEPALVPSSQVDLMDVSPRQMVSVGTSLIPFLEHDDANRALMGAN
;
A
#
# COMPACT_ATOMS: atom_id res chain seq x y z
N ASN A 1 13.44 -8.02 6.13
CA ASN A 1 12.52 -8.89 5.39
C ASN A 1 11.69 -8.10 4.38
N VAL A 2 11.32 -8.74 3.29
CA VAL A 2 10.41 -8.21 2.27
C VAL A 2 9.23 -9.18 2.11
N LYS A 3 8.03 -8.65 1.95
CA LYS A 3 6.80 -9.46 1.82
C LYS A 3 5.95 -8.98 0.67
N PHE A 4 5.62 -9.89 -0.23
CA PHE A 4 4.55 -9.69 -1.21
C PHE A 4 3.24 -10.22 -0.63
N ILE A 5 2.31 -9.32 -0.38
CA ILE A 5 0.99 -9.63 0.18
C ILE A 5 -0.05 -9.29 -0.88
N PRO A 6 -0.54 -10.27 -1.66
CA PRO A 6 -1.51 -10.02 -2.71
C PRO A 6 -2.90 -9.73 -2.14
N SER A 7 -3.76 -9.12 -2.95
CA SER A 7 -5.19 -9.00 -2.66
C SER A 7 -5.87 -10.37 -2.64
N ARG A 8 -5.38 -11.30 -3.47
CA ARG A 8 -5.81 -12.70 -3.52
C ARG A 8 -4.62 -13.57 -3.93
N GLY A 9 -4.32 -14.62 -3.17
CA GLY A 9 -3.26 -15.59 -3.49
C GLY A 9 -2.32 -15.87 -2.34
N ALA A 10 -1.23 -16.59 -2.62
CA ALA A 10 -0.22 -17.00 -1.66
C ALA A 10 0.74 -15.85 -1.33
N TRP A 11 1.14 -15.73 -0.06
CA TRP A 11 2.18 -14.79 0.35
C TRP A 11 3.56 -15.28 -0.07
N LEU A 12 4.42 -14.34 -0.42
CA LEU A 12 5.84 -14.59 -0.68
C LEU A 12 6.65 -13.68 0.23
N GLU A 13 7.53 -14.26 1.06
CA GLU A 13 8.32 -13.52 2.02
C GLU A 13 9.80 -13.88 1.86
N PHE A 14 10.68 -12.88 1.86
CA PHE A 14 12.13 -13.04 1.89
C PHE A 14 12.65 -12.53 3.22
N GLU A 15 13.52 -13.31 3.85
CA GLU A 15 14.11 -12.98 5.15
C GLU A 15 15.62 -13.23 5.08
N ILE A 16 16.39 -12.34 5.70
CA ILE A 16 17.80 -12.57 6.01
C ILE A 16 17.89 -12.91 7.49
N ASP A 17 18.53 -14.01 7.83
CA ASP A 17 18.72 -14.43 9.20
C ASP A 17 19.96 -13.79 9.83
N LYS A 18 20.19 -14.09 11.12
CA LYS A 18 21.36 -13.56 11.87
C LYS A 18 22.71 -14.10 11.38
N SER A 19 22.72 -15.12 10.52
CA SER A 19 23.90 -15.71 9.90
C SER A 19 24.06 -15.30 8.44
N ASP A 20 23.42 -14.20 8.03
CA ASP A 20 23.43 -13.61 6.69
C ASP A 20 22.90 -14.55 5.59
N ARG A 21 22.13 -15.57 5.98
CA ARG A 21 21.49 -16.47 5.01
C ARG A 21 20.15 -15.92 4.56
N VAL A 22 19.97 -15.91 3.25
CA VAL A 22 18.72 -15.48 2.63
C VAL A 22 17.77 -16.67 2.50
N ALA A 23 16.60 -16.56 3.10
CA ALA A 23 15.57 -17.57 3.08
C ALA A 23 14.28 -17.04 2.47
N VAL A 24 13.53 -17.92 1.81
CA VAL A 24 12.19 -17.65 1.30
C VAL A 24 11.14 -18.44 2.06
N ARG A 25 10.00 -17.81 2.28
CA ARG A 25 8.83 -18.45 2.87
C ARG A 25 7.67 -18.37 1.88
N ILE A 26 7.22 -19.52 1.40
CA ILE A 26 6.13 -19.66 0.44
C ILE A 26 4.84 -19.92 1.21
N ASP A 27 3.82 -19.08 1.00
CA ASP A 27 2.50 -19.19 1.63
C ASP A 27 2.55 -19.44 3.15
N ARG A 28 3.40 -18.68 3.86
CA ARG A 28 3.60 -18.78 5.33
C ARG A 28 4.06 -20.17 5.82
N LYS A 29 4.54 -21.02 4.92
CA LYS A 29 5.07 -22.34 5.26
C LYS A 29 6.50 -22.27 5.79
N ARG A 30 7.19 -23.42 5.91
CA ARG A 30 8.57 -23.51 6.38
C ARG A 30 9.52 -22.71 5.50
N LYS A 31 10.52 -22.09 6.10
CA LYS A 31 11.62 -21.44 5.39
C LYS A 31 12.35 -22.40 4.46
N GLN A 32 12.74 -21.88 3.32
CA GLN A 32 13.53 -22.57 2.32
C GLN A 32 14.70 -21.70 1.90
N ASP A 33 15.74 -22.29 1.40
CA ASP A 33 16.87 -21.58 0.85
C ASP A 33 16.44 -20.80 -0.41
N ILE A 34 16.91 -19.56 -0.52
CA ILE A 34 16.56 -18.70 -1.65
C ILE A 34 17.11 -19.24 -2.97
N THR A 35 18.30 -19.89 -2.95
CA THR A 35 18.91 -20.44 -4.16
C THR A 35 18.07 -21.56 -4.76
N VAL A 36 17.46 -22.41 -3.92
CA VAL A 36 16.52 -23.45 -4.34
C VAL A 36 15.29 -22.83 -4.98
N PHE A 37 14.79 -21.74 -4.44
CA PHE A 37 13.62 -21.05 -4.99
C PHE A 37 13.92 -20.41 -6.35
N LEU A 38 15.07 -19.75 -6.51
CA LEU A 38 15.48 -19.13 -7.78
C LEU A 38 15.71 -20.21 -8.87
N LEU A 39 16.35 -21.32 -8.52
CA LEU A 39 16.48 -22.48 -9.44
C LEU A 39 15.11 -23.02 -9.88
N ALA A 40 14.16 -23.14 -8.94
CA ALA A 40 12.80 -23.62 -9.25
C ALA A 40 12.04 -22.65 -10.18
N LEU A 41 12.31 -21.34 -10.11
CA LEU A 41 11.78 -20.34 -11.03
C LEU A 41 12.40 -20.40 -12.43
N GLY A 42 13.46 -21.17 -12.62
CA GLY A 42 14.12 -21.39 -13.91
C GLY A 42 15.38 -20.57 -14.14
N MET A 43 15.88 -19.85 -13.12
CA MET A 43 17.18 -19.19 -13.19
C MET A 43 18.29 -20.23 -13.00
N ASP A 44 19.26 -20.25 -13.87
CA ASP A 44 20.44 -21.09 -13.69
C ASP A 44 21.47 -20.47 -12.72
N GLU A 45 22.44 -21.28 -12.27
CA GLU A 45 23.44 -20.79 -11.32
C GLU A 45 24.29 -19.64 -11.89
N SER A 46 24.54 -19.64 -13.19
CA SER A 46 25.32 -18.58 -13.85
C SER A 46 24.56 -17.27 -13.91
N GLU A 47 23.25 -17.34 -14.14
CA GLU A 47 22.35 -16.19 -14.11
C GLU A 47 22.25 -15.62 -12.69
N ILE A 48 22.07 -16.48 -11.68
CA ILE A 48 22.01 -16.05 -10.28
C ILE A 48 23.32 -15.37 -9.87
N ARG A 49 24.50 -15.94 -10.21
CA ARG A 49 25.80 -15.33 -9.92
C ARG A 49 26.00 -13.99 -10.61
N LYS A 50 25.53 -13.85 -11.83
CA LYS A 50 25.59 -12.60 -12.59
C LYS A 50 24.69 -11.53 -11.99
N GLU A 51 23.46 -11.89 -11.69
CA GLU A 51 22.43 -10.96 -11.21
C GLU A 51 22.72 -10.43 -9.78
N PHE A 52 23.34 -11.27 -8.95
CA PHE A 52 23.64 -10.95 -7.55
C PHE A 52 25.13 -10.87 -7.25
N ALA A 53 25.98 -10.54 -8.25
CA ALA A 53 27.44 -10.50 -8.13
C ALA A 53 27.91 -9.59 -6.98
N ASP A 54 27.23 -8.48 -6.75
CA ASP A 54 27.56 -7.47 -5.74
C ASP A 54 27.13 -7.88 -4.31
N PHE A 55 26.46 -9.02 -4.15
CA PHE A 55 25.90 -9.45 -2.87
C PHE A 55 26.49 -10.77 -2.36
N PRO A 56 27.58 -10.72 -1.59
CA PRO A 56 28.27 -11.91 -1.06
C PRO A 56 27.37 -12.84 -0.23
N ALA A 57 26.37 -12.27 0.47
CA ALA A 57 25.41 -13.04 1.28
C ALA A 57 24.61 -14.07 0.46
N LEU A 58 24.39 -13.82 -0.81
CA LEU A 58 23.69 -14.75 -1.69
C LEU A 58 24.65 -15.59 -2.52
N THR A 59 25.76 -15.01 -3.00
CA THR A 59 26.72 -15.73 -3.84
C THR A 59 27.52 -16.77 -3.04
N SER A 60 27.85 -16.51 -1.77
CA SER A 60 28.48 -17.50 -0.89
C SER A 60 27.59 -18.73 -0.63
N ALA A 61 26.28 -18.55 -0.57
CA ALA A 61 25.34 -19.68 -0.48
C ALA A 61 25.35 -20.57 -1.73
N LEU A 62 25.85 -20.07 -2.85
CA LEU A 62 26.08 -20.87 -4.06
C LEU A 62 27.36 -21.71 -4.02
N ASP A 63 28.33 -21.35 -3.18
CA ASP A 63 29.63 -22.05 -3.03
C ASP A 63 29.57 -23.17 -1.98
N GLU A 64 28.52 -23.22 -1.13
CA GLU A 64 28.31 -24.30 -0.19
C GLU A 64 27.96 -25.62 -0.90
N ASP A 65 28.36 -26.78 -0.34
CA ASP A 65 28.02 -28.11 -0.84
C ASP A 65 26.49 -28.31 -0.84
N ARG A 66 25.87 -28.05 -1.98
CA ARG A 66 24.42 -28.11 -2.15
C ARG A 66 23.99 -29.46 -2.70
N LYS A 67 22.91 -30.00 -2.12
CA LYS A 67 22.27 -31.24 -2.60
C LYS A 67 21.38 -31.00 -3.83
N ILE A 68 21.01 -29.74 -4.13
CA ILE A 68 20.06 -29.35 -5.17
C ILE A 68 20.76 -28.38 -6.10
N THR A 69 20.93 -28.79 -7.35
CA THR A 69 21.65 -28.01 -8.38
C THR A 69 20.82 -27.84 -9.65
N THR A 70 19.74 -28.60 -9.83
CA THR A 70 18.89 -28.55 -11.00
C THR A 70 17.49 -28.02 -10.69
N GLN A 71 16.84 -27.44 -11.70
CA GLN A 71 15.46 -26.94 -11.58
C GLN A 71 14.48 -28.03 -11.12
N ASP A 72 14.63 -29.24 -11.68
CA ASP A 72 13.72 -30.36 -11.38
C ASP A 72 13.83 -30.83 -9.92
N GLU A 73 15.06 -30.89 -9.40
CA GLU A 73 15.31 -31.19 -7.98
C GLU A 73 14.74 -30.12 -7.06
N ALA A 74 14.91 -28.85 -7.44
CA ALA A 74 14.38 -27.71 -6.68
C ALA A 74 12.84 -27.74 -6.63
N LEU A 75 12.17 -28.01 -7.75
CA LEU A 75 10.71 -28.15 -7.80
C LEU A 75 10.21 -29.31 -6.94
N LEU A 76 10.90 -30.44 -6.94
CA LEU A 76 10.56 -31.60 -6.10
C LEU A 76 10.74 -31.27 -4.61
N ASP A 77 11.80 -30.60 -4.22
CA ASP A 77 12.05 -30.20 -2.82
C ASP A 77 11.00 -29.23 -2.30
N ILE A 78 10.67 -28.21 -3.10
CA ILE A 78 9.62 -27.24 -2.78
C ILE A 78 8.27 -27.94 -2.62
N TYR A 79 7.92 -28.84 -3.57
CA TYR A 79 6.65 -29.53 -3.52
C TYR A 79 6.52 -30.41 -2.27
N LYS A 80 7.57 -31.19 -1.91
CA LYS A 80 7.62 -32.00 -0.67
C LYS A 80 7.40 -31.18 0.59
N LYS A 81 7.96 -29.96 0.65
CA LYS A 81 7.85 -29.09 1.81
C LYS A 81 6.50 -28.41 1.93
N ILE A 82 5.87 -28.10 0.80
CA ILE A 82 4.56 -27.42 0.78
C ILE A 82 3.41 -28.42 0.97
N ARG A 83 3.53 -29.61 0.36
CA ARG A 83 2.52 -30.69 0.44
C ARG A 83 3.12 -32.01 0.94
N PRO A 84 3.43 -32.08 2.24
CA PRO A 84 3.95 -33.32 2.82
C PRO A 84 2.88 -34.41 2.74
N GLY A 85 3.26 -35.60 2.23
CA GLY A 85 2.37 -36.75 2.10
C GLY A 85 1.79 -37.01 0.71
N GLU A 86 1.93 -36.06 -0.21
CA GLU A 86 1.60 -36.28 -1.62
C GLU A 86 2.84 -36.78 -2.41
N PRO A 87 2.71 -37.67 -3.39
CA PRO A 87 3.83 -38.10 -4.22
C PRO A 87 4.35 -36.91 -5.04
N PRO A 88 5.64 -36.54 -4.92
CA PRO A 88 6.19 -35.40 -5.61
C PRO A 88 6.43 -35.73 -7.11
N SER A 89 6.05 -34.81 -7.99
CA SER A 89 6.44 -34.81 -9.40
C SER A 89 6.87 -33.41 -9.83
N VAL A 90 7.74 -33.35 -10.83
CA VAL A 90 8.26 -32.07 -11.37
C VAL A 90 7.11 -31.23 -11.93
N GLU A 91 6.20 -31.82 -12.66
CA GLU A 91 5.02 -31.14 -13.22
C GLU A 91 4.10 -30.58 -12.12
N ALA A 92 3.86 -31.37 -11.06
CA ALA A 92 3.05 -30.91 -9.94
C ALA A 92 3.73 -29.74 -9.19
N GLY A 93 5.06 -29.76 -9.05
CA GLY A 93 5.84 -28.68 -8.47
C GLY A 93 5.77 -27.39 -9.30
N ARG A 94 5.94 -27.50 -10.62
CA ARG A 94 5.84 -26.39 -11.57
C ARG A 94 4.44 -25.79 -11.56
N THR A 95 3.40 -26.60 -11.69
CA THR A 95 1.99 -26.17 -11.63
C THR A 95 1.66 -25.52 -10.29
N LEU A 96 2.25 -25.98 -9.19
CA LEU A 96 2.04 -25.39 -7.87
C LEU A 96 2.58 -23.96 -7.80
N LEU A 97 3.83 -23.71 -8.21
CA LEU A 97 4.44 -22.38 -8.20
C LEU A 97 3.74 -21.44 -9.19
N GLU A 98 3.42 -21.95 -10.38
CA GLU A 98 2.66 -21.19 -11.38
C GLU A 98 1.31 -20.74 -10.83
N ASN A 99 0.57 -21.64 -10.18
CA ASN A 99 -0.71 -21.32 -9.56
C ASN A 99 -0.59 -20.35 -8.37
N PHE A 100 0.54 -20.35 -7.66
CA PHE A 100 0.72 -19.47 -6.51
C PHE A 100 0.99 -18.04 -6.91
N TYR A 101 1.79 -17.77 -7.95
CA TYR A 101 2.32 -16.45 -8.23
C TYR A 101 2.06 -15.92 -9.64
N PHE A 102 1.90 -16.80 -10.64
CA PHE A 102 1.87 -16.42 -12.05
C PHE A 102 0.50 -16.63 -12.73
N ASN A 103 -0.45 -17.27 -12.06
CA ASN A 103 -1.78 -17.55 -12.62
C ASN A 103 -2.78 -16.44 -12.22
N PRO A 104 -3.30 -15.62 -13.18
CA PRO A 104 -4.21 -14.52 -12.89
C PRO A 104 -5.56 -14.94 -12.31
N LYS A 105 -5.93 -16.21 -12.47
CA LYS A 105 -7.15 -16.77 -11.85
C LYS A 105 -6.98 -17.02 -10.35
N ARG A 106 -5.74 -17.18 -9.86
CA ARG A 106 -5.45 -17.56 -8.47
C ARG A 106 -4.69 -16.50 -7.70
N TYR A 107 -3.93 -15.66 -8.38
CA TYR A 107 -3.12 -14.59 -7.81
C TYR A 107 -3.55 -13.23 -8.35
N ASP A 108 -3.63 -12.24 -7.48
CA ASP A 108 -4.04 -10.88 -7.87
C ASP A 108 -3.42 -9.84 -6.91
N LEU A 109 -2.50 -9.05 -7.41
CA LEU A 109 -1.90 -7.91 -6.70
C LEU A 109 -2.86 -6.72 -6.60
N ALA A 110 -3.88 -6.69 -7.44
CA ALA A 110 -4.66 -5.50 -7.78
C ALA A 110 -3.79 -4.37 -8.38
N LYS A 111 -4.41 -3.34 -8.96
CA LYS A 111 -3.69 -2.21 -9.56
C LYS A 111 -2.81 -1.46 -8.54
N VAL A 112 -3.29 -1.37 -7.30
CA VAL A 112 -2.56 -0.71 -6.21
C VAL A 112 -1.26 -1.43 -5.86
N GLY A 113 -1.31 -2.77 -5.76
CA GLY A 113 -0.11 -3.58 -5.49
C GLY A 113 0.92 -3.43 -6.61
N ARG A 114 0.48 -3.49 -7.88
CA ARG A 114 1.38 -3.28 -9.03
C ARG A 114 1.99 -1.87 -9.01
N TYR A 115 1.18 -0.84 -8.77
CA TYR A 115 1.66 0.54 -8.63
C TYR A 115 2.74 0.69 -7.55
N LYS A 116 2.52 0.12 -6.37
CA LYS A 116 3.49 0.19 -5.25
C LYS A 116 4.77 -0.58 -5.53
N ILE A 117 4.68 -1.76 -6.14
CA ILE A 117 5.85 -2.55 -6.56
C ILE A 117 6.69 -1.76 -7.58
N ASN A 118 6.05 -1.22 -8.62
CA ASN A 118 6.73 -0.42 -9.63
C ASN A 118 7.42 0.80 -8.99
N LYS A 119 6.72 1.53 -8.14
CA LYS A 119 7.24 2.74 -7.49
C LYS A 119 8.41 2.44 -6.53
N LYS A 120 8.29 1.38 -5.72
CA LYS A 120 9.32 1.01 -4.71
C LYS A 120 10.55 0.38 -5.32
N LEU A 121 10.35 -0.51 -6.30
CA LEU A 121 11.44 -1.28 -6.90
C LEU A 121 11.95 -0.68 -8.22
N GLY A 122 11.37 0.46 -8.65
CA GLY A 122 11.74 1.09 -9.93
C GLY A 122 11.49 0.21 -11.14
N LEU A 123 10.29 -0.33 -11.22
CA LEU A 123 9.88 -1.17 -12.35
C LEU A 123 8.86 -0.43 -13.22
N ALA A 124 8.87 -0.69 -14.52
CA ALA A 124 7.96 -0.10 -15.50
C ALA A 124 6.91 -1.09 -16.03
N SER A 125 6.44 -2.00 -15.17
CA SER A 125 5.42 -2.99 -15.55
C SER A 125 4.04 -2.32 -15.73
N ASP A 126 3.24 -2.85 -16.66
CA ASP A 126 1.87 -2.36 -16.88
C ASP A 126 1.02 -2.55 -15.62
N LEU A 127 0.23 -1.53 -15.25
CA LEU A 127 -0.66 -1.55 -14.10
C LEU A 127 -1.80 -2.59 -14.22
N THR A 128 -2.04 -3.13 -15.40
CA THR A 128 -3.01 -4.21 -15.64
C THR A 128 -2.45 -5.59 -15.31
N GLU A 129 -1.13 -5.73 -15.15
CA GLU A 129 -0.51 -6.99 -14.75
C GLU A 129 -0.80 -7.30 -13.28
N SER A 130 -1.67 -8.27 -13.06
CA SER A 130 -2.14 -8.65 -11.73
C SER A 130 -1.28 -9.72 -11.04
N THR A 131 -0.40 -10.39 -11.77
CA THR A 131 0.46 -11.48 -11.25
C THR A 131 1.87 -10.97 -10.99
N LEU A 132 2.64 -11.70 -10.17
CA LEU A 132 4.08 -11.45 -10.06
C LEU A 132 4.81 -11.83 -11.37
N ARG A 133 5.96 -11.19 -11.57
CA ARG A 133 6.93 -11.51 -12.61
C ARG A 133 8.24 -11.93 -11.93
N ILE A 134 9.11 -12.61 -12.66
CA ILE A 134 10.44 -12.99 -12.14
C ILE A 134 11.25 -11.74 -11.83
N GLU A 135 11.13 -10.70 -12.67
CA GLU A 135 11.79 -9.40 -12.48
C GLU A 135 11.37 -8.72 -11.15
N ASP A 136 10.09 -8.83 -10.76
CA ASP A 136 9.61 -8.30 -9.47
C ASP A 136 10.32 -8.98 -8.29
N ILE A 137 10.50 -10.31 -8.38
CA ILE A 137 11.14 -11.13 -7.36
C ILE A 137 12.62 -10.80 -7.27
N VAL A 138 13.30 -10.71 -8.39
CA VAL A 138 14.72 -10.37 -8.47
C VAL A 138 14.97 -8.96 -7.93
N ALA A 139 14.18 -7.98 -8.38
CA ALA A 139 14.30 -6.60 -7.91
C ALA A 139 14.06 -6.49 -6.39
N ALA A 140 13.06 -7.20 -5.84
CA ALA A 140 12.80 -7.22 -4.41
C ALA A 140 13.95 -7.85 -3.59
N LEU A 141 14.58 -8.89 -4.13
CA LEU A 141 15.76 -9.51 -3.51
C LEU A 141 16.97 -8.56 -3.56
N ARG A 142 17.23 -7.92 -4.70
CA ARG A 142 18.30 -6.90 -4.82
C ARG A 142 18.08 -5.77 -3.83
N TYR A 143 16.86 -5.25 -3.74
CA TYR A 143 16.51 -4.21 -2.77
C TYR A 143 16.73 -4.66 -1.31
N LEU A 144 16.33 -5.90 -0.96
CA LEU A 144 16.55 -6.46 0.37
C LEU A 144 18.03 -6.62 0.70
N LEU A 145 18.83 -7.10 -0.25
CA LEU A 145 20.27 -7.30 -0.09
C LEU A 145 21.00 -5.96 -0.01
N ALA A 146 20.63 -4.97 -0.82
CA ALA A 146 21.15 -3.61 -0.76
C ALA A 146 20.86 -2.96 0.61
N LEU A 147 19.62 -3.10 1.11
CA LEU A 147 19.24 -2.62 2.43
C LEU A 147 20.05 -3.30 3.55
N HIS A 148 20.33 -4.60 3.42
CA HIS A 148 21.15 -5.34 4.38
C HIS A 148 22.62 -4.94 4.33
N ALA A 149 23.15 -4.65 3.14
CA ALA A 149 24.51 -4.15 2.94
C ALA A 149 24.69 -2.68 3.36
N GLY A 150 23.60 -1.97 3.69
CA GLY A 150 23.63 -0.54 4.02
C GLY A 150 23.88 0.36 2.82
N ALA A 151 23.51 -0.08 1.61
CA ALA A 151 23.58 0.74 0.42
C ALA A 151 22.51 1.84 0.45
N GLU A 152 22.85 3.04 0.00
CA GLU A 152 21.94 4.20 -0.03
C GLU A 152 21.00 4.15 -1.24
N THR A 153 21.47 3.58 -2.36
CA THR A 153 20.72 3.52 -3.62
C THR A 153 20.80 2.14 -4.26
N VAL A 154 19.85 1.86 -5.15
CA VAL A 154 19.84 0.70 -6.06
C VAL A 154 19.34 1.16 -7.42
N GLU A 155 19.86 0.54 -8.48
CA GLU A 155 19.39 0.81 -9.84
C GLU A 155 17.95 0.36 -10.05
N GLY A 156 17.15 1.21 -10.69
CA GLY A 156 15.78 0.91 -11.09
C GLY A 156 15.40 1.71 -12.35
N VAL A 157 14.17 1.56 -12.80
CA VAL A 157 13.64 2.29 -13.96
C VAL A 157 12.51 3.21 -13.52
N ARG A 158 12.62 4.50 -13.83
CA ARG A 158 11.55 5.48 -13.58
C ARG A 158 11.28 6.22 -14.88
N ASP A 159 10.02 6.31 -15.30
CA ASP A 159 9.58 6.98 -16.52
C ASP A 159 10.32 6.52 -17.79
N GLY A 160 10.81 5.26 -17.79
CA GLY A 160 11.55 4.65 -18.89
C GLY A 160 13.06 4.91 -18.89
N GLU A 161 13.58 5.65 -17.92
CA GLU A 161 15.01 5.92 -17.75
C GLU A 161 15.57 5.15 -16.54
N ILE A 162 16.83 4.70 -16.66
CA ILE A 162 17.54 4.08 -15.54
C ILE A 162 17.86 5.17 -14.52
N THR A 163 17.39 5.01 -13.30
CA THR A 163 17.61 5.95 -12.21
C THR A 163 18.06 5.22 -10.95
N GLU A 164 18.69 5.95 -10.05
CA GLU A 164 18.97 5.48 -8.72
C GLU A 164 17.74 5.62 -7.83
N ILE A 165 17.40 4.56 -7.11
CA ILE A 165 16.28 4.52 -6.19
C ILE A 165 16.82 4.42 -4.77
N ALA A 166 16.38 5.31 -3.90
CA ALA A 166 16.75 5.29 -2.50
C ALA A 166 16.30 3.99 -1.81
N VAL A 167 17.21 3.40 -1.04
CA VAL A 167 16.97 2.17 -0.28
C VAL A 167 16.66 2.53 1.16
N GLU A 168 15.39 2.41 1.51
CA GLU A 168 14.84 2.83 2.80
C GLU A 168 13.95 1.75 3.40
N TYR A 169 13.85 1.75 4.74
CA TYR A 169 12.81 0.99 5.42
C TYR A 169 11.44 1.61 5.17
N ASP A 170 10.43 0.77 4.97
CA ASP A 170 9.05 1.25 4.88
C ASP A 170 8.55 1.66 6.26
N ASP A 171 8.14 2.89 6.40
CA ASP A 171 7.33 3.32 7.52
C ASP A 171 5.86 2.91 7.28
N ILE A 172 5.35 2.06 8.19
CA ILE A 172 4.00 1.47 8.09
C ILE A 172 2.92 2.52 8.32
N ASP A 173 3.18 3.53 9.14
CA ASP A 173 2.21 4.56 9.52
C ASP A 173 2.19 5.74 8.54
N HIS A 174 3.18 5.84 7.67
CA HIS A 174 3.24 6.84 6.61
C HIS A 174 2.07 6.70 5.64
N LEU A 175 1.34 7.81 5.33
CA LEU A 175 0.18 7.79 4.43
C LEU A 175 0.52 7.50 2.95
N GLY A 176 1.79 7.48 2.58
CA GLY A 176 2.28 6.90 1.34
C GLY A 176 2.16 5.38 1.28
N ASN A 177 2.16 4.70 2.43
CA ASN A 177 2.03 3.25 2.57
C ASN A 177 0.66 2.82 3.11
N ARG A 178 -0.08 3.73 3.71
CA ARG A 178 -1.40 3.52 4.30
C ARG A 178 -2.46 4.18 3.43
N ARG A 179 -3.34 3.38 2.82
CA ARG A 179 -4.36 3.86 1.89
C ARG A 179 -5.77 3.79 2.48
N ILE A 180 -6.68 4.54 1.89
CA ILE A 180 -8.10 4.54 2.23
C ILE A 180 -8.85 3.58 1.31
N ARG A 181 -9.70 2.76 1.91
CA ARG A 181 -10.66 1.92 1.18
C ARG A 181 -12.00 2.64 1.17
N ALA A 182 -12.36 3.22 0.04
CA ALA A 182 -13.62 3.91 -0.13
C ALA A 182 -14.82 2.94 -0.19
N VAL A 183 -16.03 3.47 -0.05
CA VAL A 183 -17.28 2.70 -0.06
C VAL A 183 -17.41 1.80 -1.29
N GLY A 184 -17.03 2.30 -2.47
CA GLY A 184 -17.09 1.53 -3.71
C GLY A 184 -16.26 0.25 -3.66
N GLU A 185 -15.05 0.28 -3.11
CA GLU A 185 -14.19 -0.90 -2.94
C GLU A 185 -14.79 -1.91 -1.96
N LEU A 186 -15.37 -1.43 -0.85
CA LEU A 186 -16.00 -2.29 0.15
C LEU A 186 -17.21 -3.02 -0.43
N ILE A 187 -18.06 -2.32 -1.19
CA ILE A 187 -19.23 -2.91 -1.86
C ILE A 187 -18.78 -3.89 -2.95
N GLN A 188 -17.77 -3.52 -3.76
CA GLN A 188 -17.22 -4.41 -4.79
C GLN A 188 -16.75 -5.74 -4.20
N ALA A 189 -16.10 -5.73 -3.03
CA ALA A 189 -15.68 -6.95 -2.34
C ALA A 189 -16.88 -7.84 -1.97
N GLN A 190 -18.00 -7.27 -1.53
CA GLN A 190 -19.22 -8.02 -1.22
C GLN A 190 -19.89 -8.57 -2.46
N VAL A 191 -19.99 -7.77 -3.53
CA VAL A 191 -20.51 -8.24 -4.83
C VAL A 191 -19.68 -9.41 -5.35
N ARG A 192 -18.35 -9.30 -5.32
CA ARG A 192 -17.42 -10.39 -5.71
C ARG A 192 -17.68 -11.67 -4.91
N THR A 193 -17.84 -11.56 -3.60
CA THR A 193 -18.17 -12.70 -2.73
C THR A 193 -19.50 -13.33 -3.12
N GLY A 194 -20.54 -12.52 -3.34
CA GLY A 194 -21.85 -12.98 -3.78
C GLY A 194 -21.81 -13.67 -5.14
N MET A 195 -21.07 -13.09 -6.11
CA MET A 195 -20.88 -13.66 -7.46
C MET A 195 -20.14 -14.99 -7.41
N SER A 196 -19.09 -15.13 -6.60
CA SER A 196 -18.38 -16.40 -6.44
C SER A 196 -19.25 -17.50 -5.84
N ARG A 197 -20.12 -17.16 -4.87
CA ARG A 197 -21.11 -18.09 -4.32
C ARG A 197 -22.13 -18.51 -5.38
N MET A 198 -22.59 -17.57 -6.19
CA MET A 198 -23.52 -17.83 -7.30
C MET A 198 -22.89 -18.70 -8.37
N GLU A 199 -21.66 -18.42 -8.79
CA GLU A 199 -20.91 -19.25 -9.76
C GLU A 199 -20.80 -20.69 -9.27
N ARG A 200 -20.45 -20.91 -8.01
CA ARG A 200 -20.37 -22.25 -7.45
C ARG A 200 -21.72 -23.00 -7.52
N GLN A 201 -22.82 -22.31 -7.18
CA GLN A 201 -24.17 -22.90 -7.29
C GLN A 201 -24.56 -23.20 -8.73
N VAL A 202 -24.23 -22.32 -9.68
CA VAL A 202 -24.48 -22.59 -11.12
C VAL A 202 -23.71 -23.82 -11.57
N ARG A 203 -22.41 -23.92 -11.23
CA ARG A 203 -21.57 -25.06 -11.58
C ARG A 203 -22.13 -26.38 -11.00
N GLU A 204 -22.54 -26.37 -9.75
CA GLU A 204 -23.19 -27.53 -9.09
C GLU A 204 -24.49 -27.93 -9.79
N ARG A 205 -25.37 -26.97 -10.13
CA ARG A 205 -26.61 -27.25 -10.85
C ARG A 205 -26.38 -27.81 -12.26
N MET A 206 -25.37 -27.27 -12.97
CA MET A 206 -25.00 -27.79 -14.30
C MET A 206 -24.55 -29.24 -14.28
N THR A 207 -24.00 -29.74 -13.18
CA THR A 207 -23.59 -31.16 -13.04
C THR A 207 -24.71 -32.06 -12.55
N THR A 208 -25.74 -31.53 -11.90
CA THR A 208 -26.81 -32.34 -11.26
C THR A 208 -28.15 -32.31 -11.99
N GLN A 209 -28.39 -31.37 -12.90
CA GLN A 209 -29.66 -31.23 -13.61
C GLN A 209 -29.58 -31.81 -15.02
N ASP A 210 -30.73 -32.30 -15.53
CA ASP A 210 -30.85 -32.78 -16.89
C ASP A 210 -30.63 -31.67 -17.91
N VAL A 211 -29.80 -31.94 -18.91
CA VAL A 211 -29.38 -30.95 -19.95
C VAL A 211 -30.58 -30.40 -20.71
N GLU A 212 -31.65 -31.16 -20.91
CA GLU A 212 -32.85 -30.69 -21.62
C GLU A 212 -33.71 -29.70 -20.83
N ALA A 213 -33.60 -29.72 -19.51
CA ALA A 213 -34.34 -28.81 -18.60
C ALA A 213 -33.59 -27.53 -18.22
N ILE A 214 -32.33 -27.37 -18.63
CA ILE A 214 -31.47 -26.26 -18.27
C ILE A 214 -31.86 -24.98 -19.03
N THR A 215 -32.24 -23.96 -18.28
CA THR A 215 -32.42 -22.59 -18.78
C THR A 215 -31.60 -21.61 -17.93
N PRO A 216 -31.23 -20.43 -18.42
CA PRO A 216 -30.53 -19.41 -17.61
C PRO A 216 -31.28 -19.08 -16.31
N ASN A 217 -32.62 -19.04 -16.33
CA ASN A 217 -33.44 -18.74 -15.15
C ASN A 217 -33.41 -19.85 -14.09
N THR A 218 -33.26 -21.13 -14.51
CA THR A 218 -33.16 -22.24 -13.56
C THR A 218 -31.77 -22.37 -12.94
N LEU A 219 -30.73 -21.96 -13.69
CA LEU A 219 -29.35 -22.00 -13.23
C LEU A 219 -28.98 -20.84 -12.32
N ILE A 220 -29.34 -19.62 -12.74
CA ILE A 220 -28.90 -18.39 -12.06
C ILE A 220 -29.79 -18.08 -10.86
N ASN A 221 -29.17 -18.01 -9.68
CA ASN A 221 -29.83 -17.57 -8.46
C ASN A 221 -29.16 -16.29 -7.92
N ILE A 222 -29.89 -15.19 -7.94
CA ILE A 222 -29.39 -13.88 -7.49
C ILE A 222 -29.32 -13.72 -5.96
N ARG A 223 -29.94 -14.65 -5.18
CA ARG A 223 -30.00 -14.55 -3.72
C ARG A 223 -28.63 -14.43 -3.03
N PRO A 224 -27.58 -15.15 -3.43
CA PRO A 224 -26.27 -14.99 -2.79
C PRO A 224 -25.68 -13.58 -2.92
N VAL A 225 -25.92 -12.89 -4.04
CA VAL A 225 -25.44 -11.52 -4.27
C VAL A 225 -26.25 -10.54 -3.42
N THR A 226 -27.57 -10.62 -3.47
CA THR A 226 -28.44 -9.74 -2.67
C THR A 226 -28.24 -9.96 -1.17
N ALA A 227 -28.00 -11.21 -0.72
CA ALA A 227 -27.72 -11.52 0.66
C ALA A 227 -26.40 -10.91 1.14
N ALA A 228 -25.33 -11.01 0.34
CA ALA A 228 -24.02 -10.42 0.67
C ALA A 228 -24.08 -8.89 0.80
N ILE A 229 -24.81 -8.22 -0.10
CA ILE A 229 -25.01 -6.77 -0.02
C ILE A 229 -25.84 -6.37 1.21
N LYS A 230 -26.95 -7.08 1.47
CA LYS A 230 -27.79 -6.83 2.66
C LYS A 230 -27.02 -7.08 3.95
N GLU A 231 -26.21 -8.12 4.02
CA GLU A 231 -25.35 -8.42 5.15
C GLU A 231 -24.37 -7.27 5.43
N PHE A 232 -23.74 -6.72 4.41
CA PHE A 232 -22.83 -5.58 4.55
C PHE A 232 -23.53 -4.37 5.15
N PHE A 233 -24.65 -3.93 4.57
CA PHE A 233 -25.38 -2.75 5.07
C PHE A 233 -26.06 -2.96 6.43
N GLY A 234 -26.40 -4.19 6.80
CA GLY A 234 -27.08 -4.50 8.05
C GLY A 234 -26.16 -4.83 9.23
N THR A 235 -24.97 -5.36 8.98
CA THR A 235 -24.11 -5.91 10.05
C THR A 235 -22.67 -5.37 10.05
N SER A 236 -22.24 -4.67 8.99
CA SER A 236 -20.89 -4.13 8.96
C SER A 236 -20.69 -2.99 9.96
N GLN A 237 -19.57 -3.01 10.66
CA GLN A 237 -19.15 -1.92 11.56
C GLN A 237 -18.98 -0.58 10.82
N LEU A 238 -18.71 -0.61 9.53
CA LEU A 238 -18.50 0.58 8.69
C LEU A 238 -19.80 1.16 8.12
N SER A 239 -20.91 0.39 8.17
CA SER A 239 -22.24 0.86 7.83
C SER A 239 -22.91 1.37 9.10
N GLN A 240 -23.11 2.69 9.20
CA GLN A 240 -23.59 3.37 10.40
C GLN A 240 -24.81 4.25 10.09
N PHE A 241 -25.62 4.53 11.10
CA PHE A 241 -26.61 5.60 10.98
C PHE A 241 -25.91 6.92 10.78
N MET A 242 -26.40 7.70 9.81
CA MET A 242 -25.84 9.02 9.53
C MET A 242 -26.27 10.00 10.62
N ASP A 243 -25.32 10.80 11.12
CA ASP A 243 -25.60 11.92 12.00
C ASP A 243 -26.37 12.99 11.23
N GLN A 244 -27.57 13.32 11.71
CA GLN A 244 -28.52 14.24 11.05
C GLN A 244 -28.96 15.42 11.94
N ASN A 245 -28.20 15.69 13.00
CA ASN A 245 -28.49 16.82 13.91
C ASN A 245 -28.46 18.17 13.17
N ASN A 246 -27.50 18.34 12.29
CA ASN A 246 -27.36 19.48 11.40
C ASN A 246 -26.60 19.05 10.11
N PRO A 247 -26.58 19.88 9.05
CA PRO A 247 -25.88 19.55 7.81
C PRO A 247 -24.37 19.33 8.00
N LEU A 248 -23.73 20.05 8.94
CA LEU A 248 -22.31 19.90 9.23
C LEU A 248 -22.01 18.52 9.83
N ALA A 249 -22.82 18.04 10.77
CA ALA A 249 -22.67 16.70 11.36
C ALA A 249 -22.74 15.61 10.29
N GLY A 250 -23.67 15.71 9.34
CA GLY A 250 -23.77 14.79 8.21
C GLY A 250 -22.53 14.84 7.28
N LEU A 251 -21.99 16.02 7.04
CA LEU A 251 -20.81 16.20 6.21
C LEU A 251 -19.56 15.61 6.88
N THR A 252 -19.32 15.92 8.14
CA THR A 252 -18.16 15.40 8.90
C THR A 252 -18.24 13.88 9.05
N HIS A 253 -19.42 13.31 9.28
CA HIS A 253 -19.61 11.87 9.33
C HIS A 253 -19.22 11.16 8.03
N LYS A 254 -19.58 11.72 6.87
CA LYS A 254 -19.23 11.17 5.55
C LYS A 254 -17.73 11.27 5.23
N ARG A 255 -17.00 12.19 5.85
CA ARG A 255 -15.56 12.39 5.68
C ARG A 255 -14.72 11.67 6.75
N ARG A 256 -15.35 10.85 7.58
CA ARG A 256 -14.68 10.12 8.66
C ARG A 256 -13.83 8.96 8.12
N LEU A 257 -12.61 8.84 8.64
CA LEU A 257 -11.64 7.79 8.33
C LEU A 257 -11.52 6.85 9.53
N SER A 258 -11.73 5.56 9.34
CA SER A 258 -11.63 4.55 10.40
C SER A 258 -10.51 3.56 10.11
N ALA A 259 -9.65 3.31 11.09
CA ALA A 259 -8.66 2.23 11.03
C ALA A 259 -9.27 0.87 11.41
N LEU A 260 -10.49 0.86 11.93
CA LEU A 260 -11.22 -0.33 12.40
C LEU A 260 -12.03 -0.98 11.29
N GLY A 261 -12.51 -2.20 11.54
CA GLY A 261 -13.45 -2.90 10.68
C GLY A 261 -12.80 -4.01 9.85
N PRO A 262 -13.54 -4.59 8.88
CA PRO A 262 -13.07 -5.71 8.07
C PRO A 262 -11.81 -5.34 7.26
N GLY A 263 -10.72 -6.08 7.47
CA GLY A 263 -9.42 -5.81 6.85
C GLY A 263 -8.63 -4.67 7.49
N GLY A 264 -9.13 -4.07 8.57
CA GLY A 264 -8.44 -3.09 9.41
C GLY A 264 -7.92 -3.68 10.72
N LEU A 265 -7.63 -2.80 11.67
CA LEU A 265 -7.14 -3.16 12.99
C LEU A 265 -8.28 -3.53 13.94
N SER A 266 -7.99 -4.33 14.96
CA SER A 266 -8.85 -4.46 16.12
C SER A 266 -8.39 -3.47 17.20
N ARG A 267 -9.35 -2.92 17.95
CA ARG A 267 -9.11 -1.93 19.02
C ARG A 267 -8.05 -2.38 20.02
N GLU A 268 -8.07 -3.66 20.38
CA GLU A 268 -7.19 -4.26 21.39
C GLU A 268 -5.77 -4.51 20.86
N ARG A 269 -5.62 -4.67 19.54
CA ARG A 269 -4.33 -4.93 18.87
C ARG A 269 -3.67 -3.68 18.30
N ALA A 270 -4.34 -2.53 18.36
CA ALA A 270 -3.80 -1.28 17.90
C ALA A 270 -2.76 -0.76 18.90
N SER A 271 -1.49 -0.69 18.46
CA SER A 271 -0.38 -0.11 19.24
C SER A 271 -0.58 1.40 19.44
N MET A 272 0.23 2.00 20.32
CA MET A 272 0.23 3.46 20.51
C MET A 272 0.70 4.18 19.24
N GLU A 273 1.68 3.65 18.55
CA GLU A 273 2.26 4.23 17.33
C GLU A 273 1.21 4.48 16.24
N VAL A 274 0.29 3.52 16.00
CA VAL A 274 -0.79 3.66 15.02
C VAL A 274 -1.80 4.77 15.39
N ARG A 275 -1.85 5.17 16.67
CA ARG A 275 -2.74 6.21 17.20
C ARG A 275 -2.13 7.61 17.17
N ASP A 276 -0.82 7.70 16.95
CA ASP A 276 -0.09 8.97 16.93
C ASP A 276 -0.39 9.77 15.65
N VAL A 277 -0.11 11.05 15.71
CA VAL A 277 -0.15 11.94 14.55
C VAL A 277 1.20 11.86 13.83
N HIS A 278 1.18 11.33 12.62
CA HIS A 278 2.35 11.24 11.77
C HIS A 278 2.54 12.52 10.93
N THR A 279 3.77 12.89 10.56
CA THR A 279 4.06 14.06 9.73
C THR A 279 3.32 14.03 8.39
N SER A 280 3.18 12.84 7.77
CA SER A 280 2.44 12.63 6.52
C SER A 280 0.93 12.91 6.61
N HIS A 281 0.40 13.14 7.82
CA HIS A 281 -1.01 13.51 8.02
C HIS A 281 -1.30 14.94 7.57
N TYR A 282 -0.27 15.77 7.45
CA TYR A 282 -0.44 17.17 7.03
C TYR A 282 -1.21 17.27 5.72
N GLY A 283 -2.27 18.08 5.72
CA GLY A 283 -3.15 18.28 4.57
C GLY A 283 -4.02 17.08 4.17
N ARG A 284 -3.89 15.93 4.85
CA ARG A 284 -4.59 14.68 4.54
C ARG A 284 -5.55 14.24 5.63
N MET A 285 -5.08 14.14 6.86
CA MET A 285 -5.87 13.74 8.01
C MET A 285 -5.76 14.80 9.09
N CYS A 286 -6.91 15.27 9.60
CA CYS A 286 -6.93 16.28 10.65
C CYS A 286 -6.28 15.75 11.93
N PRO A 287 -5.28 16.44 12.49
CA PRO A 287 -4.63 16.01 13.73
C PRO A 287 -5.47 16.28 15.00
N ILE A 288 -6.52 17.09 14.88
CA ILE A 288 -7.36 17.56 15.99
C ILE A 288 -8.63 16.72 16.12
N GLU A 289 -9.33 16.44 15.02
CA GLU A 289 -10.62 15.76 15.06
C GLU A 289 -10.44 14.24 15.20
N SER A 290 -10.57 13.74 16.43
CA SER A 290 -10.52 12.34 16.79
C SER A 290 -11.38 12.08 18.04
N PRO A 291 -12.07 10.94 18.19
CA PRO A 291 -12.86 10.63 19.36
C PRO A 291 -12.00 10.60 20.63
N GLU A 292 -12.60 10.95 21.75
CA GLU A 292 -12.05 10.68 23.07
C GLU A 292 -12.29 9.21 23.50
N GLY A 293 -11.38 8.62 24.25
CA GLY A 293 -11.50 7.29 24.80
C GLY A 293 -10.83 6.19 23.98
N PRO A 294 -11.41 4.96 23.94
CA PRO A 294 -10.72 3.77 23.38
C PRO A 294 -10.39 3.87 21.88
N ASN A 295 -11.08 4.71 21.14
CA ASN A 295 -10.93 4.88 19.70
C ASN A 295 -10.03 6.05 19.30
N ILE A 296 -9.41 6.72 20.27
CA ILE A 296 -8.50 7.86 19.98
C ILE A 296 -7.40 7.43 19.00
N GLY A 297 -7.15 8.25 17.99
CA GLY A 297 -6.17 7.99 16.94
C GLY A 297 -6.57 6.92 15.91
N LEU A 298 -7.59 6.11 16.17
CA LEU A 298 -8.08 5.07 15.24
C LEU A 298 -9.20 5.56 14.33
N ILE A 299 -9.86 6.62 14.71
CA ILE A 299 -10.88 7.29 13.92
C ILE A 299 -10.44 8.75 13.78
N GLY A 300 -10.34 9.21 12.57
CA GLY A 300 -9.98 10.59 12.21
C GLY A 300 -10.91 11.12 11.13
N SER A 301 -10.64 12.33 10.67
CA SER A 301 -11.40 12.97 9.60
C SER A 301 -10.47 13.43 8.49
N LEU A 302 -10.95 13.35 7.25
CA LEU A 302 -10.24 13.84 6.08
C LEU A 302 -10.07 15.37 6.19
N ALA A 303 -8.86 15.86 5.94
CA ALA A 303 -8.57 17.30 5.92
C ALA A 303 -9.40 18.02 4.82
N THR A 304 -9.60 19.31 4.99
CA THR A 304 -10.50 20.11 4.15
C THR A 304 -10.18 19.99 2.66
N PHE A 305 -8.89 20.07 2.28
CA PHE A 305 -8.44 20.00 0.89
C PHE A 305 -7.98 18.60 0.46
N GLY A 306 -7.97 17.64 1.39
CA GLY A 306 -7.59 16.26 1.07
C GLY A 306 -8.56 15.60 0.13
N ARG A 307 -8.05 14.88 -0.87
CA ARG A 307 -8.83 14.03 -1.78
C ARG A 307 -8.21 12.65 -1.87
N ILE A 308 -9.00 11.66 -2.24
CA ILE A 308 -8.57 10.27 -2.41
C ILE A 308 -8.32 10.03 -3.90
N ASN A 309 -7.11 9.55 -4.25
CA ASN A 309 -6.77 9.21 -5.63
C ASN A 309 -7.36 7.85 -6.05
N PRO A 310 -7.27 7.46 -7.35
CA PRO A 310 -7.80 6.19 -7.83
C PRO A 310 -7.19 4.94 -7.18
N PHE A 311 -6.02 5.05 -6.56
CA PHE A 311 -5.36 3.98 -5.82
C PHE A 311 -5.74 3.92 -4.34
N GLY A 312 -6.44 4.93 -3.83
CA GLY A 312 -6.85 5.03 -2.44
C GLY A 312 -5.90 5.84 -1.55
N PHE A 313 -4.83 6.41 -2.07
CA PHE A 313 -3.95 7.30 -1.30
C PHE A 313 -4.56 8.69 -1.18
N VAL A 314 -4.31 9.35 -0.06
CA VAL A 314 -4.79 10.72 0.15
C VAL A 314 -3.79 11.69 -0.43
N GLU A 315 -4.28 12.60 -1.28
CA GLU A 315 -3.52 13.67 -1.91
C GLU A 315 -3.95 15.01 -1.33
N THR A 316 -3.02 15.96 -1.31
CA THR A 316 -3.27 17.34 -0.91
C THR A 316 -2.69 18.32 -1.93
N PRO A 317 -3.32 19.50 -2.15
CA PRO A 317 -2.88 20.43 -3.17
C PRO A 317 -1.74 21.32 -2.65
N TYR A 318 -0.81 21.63 -3.56
CA TYR A 318 0.29 22.58 -3.37
C TYR A 318 0.38 23.51 -4.58
N ARG A 319 0.76 24.76 -4.35
CA ARG A 319 1.08 25.72 -5.41
C ARG A 319 2.52 25.50 -5.85
N VAL A 320 2.76 25.54 -7.15
CA VAL A 320 4.10 25.34 -7.73
C VAL A 320 4.88 26.63 -7.61
N VAL A 321 6.14 26.51 -7.20
CA VAL A 321 7.09 27.62 -7.15
C VAL A 321 8.13 27.42 -8.24
N VAL A 322 8.39 28.47 -9.03
CA VAL A 322 9.41 28.47 -10.08
C VAL A 322 10.31 29.67 -9.85
N ASP A 323 11.61 29.42 -9.70
CA ASP A 323 12.63 30.46 -9.46
C ASP A 323 12.25 31.46 -8.32
N GLY A 324 11.66 30.95 -7.22
CA GLY A 324 11.24 31.75 -6.08
C GLY A 324 9.95 32.54 -6.30
N GLN A 325 9.23 32.33 -7.41
CA GLN A 325 7.94 32.91 -7.70
C GLN A 325 6.84 31.86 -7.53
N VAL A 326 5.83 32.15 -6.74
CA VAL A 326 4.65 31.29 -6.52
C VAL A 326 3.70 31.47 -7.68
N THR A 327 3.39 30.36 -8.38
CA THR A 327 2.48 30.34 -9.52
C THR A 327 1.03 30.06 -9.10
N ASP A 328 0.08 30.23 -10.02
CA ASP A 328 -1.33 29.83 -9.82
C ASP A 328 -1.57 28.34 -10.13
N GLU A 329 -0.54 27.63 -10.61
CA GLU A 329 -0.62 26.20 -10.86
C GLU A 329 -0.64 25.42 -9.55
N THR A 330 -1.55 24.44 -9.47
CA THR A 330 -1.75 23.62 -8.26
C THR A 330 -1.58 22.17 -8.59
N HIS A 331 -0.64 21.50 -7.91
CA HIS A 331 -0.42 20.07 -8.03
C HIS A 331 -0.94 19.34 -6.79
N TYR A 332 -1.58 18.19 -7.00
CA TYR A 332 -2.00 17.30 -5.92
C TYR A 332 -0.94 16.21 -5.75
N LEU A 333 -0.35 16.11 -4.56
CA LEU A 333 0.70 15.16 -4.24
C LEU A 333 0.27 14.16 -3.19
N THR A 334 0.72 12.90 -3.38
CA THR A 334 0.68 11.88 -2.33
C THR A 334 1.77 12.14 -1.29
N ALA A 335 1.69 11.52 -0.12
CA ALA A 335 2.65 11.78 0.95
C ALA A 335 4.09 11.40 0.58
N ASP A 336 4.25 10.30 -0.14
CA ASP A 336 5.56 9.81 -0.60
C ASP A 336 6.16 10.62 -1.78
N ASP A 337 5.34 11.38 -2.51
CA ASP A 337 5.82 12.36 -3.48
C ASP A 337 6.17 13.69 -2.80
N GLU A 338 5.40 14.09 -1.78
CA GLU A 338 5.66 15.28 -0.97
C GLU A 338 7.05 15.26 -0.31
N ASP A 339 7.49 14.12 0.22
CA ASP A 339 8.77 13.97 0.91
C ASP A 339 10.00 14.34 0.06
N ARG A 340 9.83 14.50 -1.23
CA ARG A 340 10.91 14.87 -2.16
C ARG A 340 11.02 16.34 -2.42
N HIS A 341 10.09 17.14 -1.88
CA HIS A 341 9.97 18.54 -2.18
C HIS A 341 10.20 19.42 -0.93
N VAL A 342 10.70 20.60 -1.18
CA VAL A 342 10.81 21.67 -0.17
C VAL A 342 9.56 22.53 -0.25
N ILE A 343 8.76 22.54 0.82
CA ILE A 343 7.43 23.14 0.81
C ILE A 343 7.34 24.31 1.79
N ALA A 344 7.09 25.51 1.26
CA ALA A 344 6.86 26.70 2.06
C ALA A 344 5.47 26.71 2.71
N GLN A 345 5.38 27.33 3.89
CA GLN A 345 4.11 27.51 4.59
C GLN A 345 3.23 28.57 3.90
N ALA A 346 1.90 28.41 4.02
CA ALA A 346 0.93 29.33 3.40
C ALA A 346 0.95 30.77 3.96
N ASN A 347 1.52 31.00 5.14
CA ASN A 347 1.57 32.31 5.82
C ASN A 347 2.83 33.12 5.48
N VAL A 348 3.68 32.65 4.59
CA VAL A 348 4.87 33.34 4.15
C VAL A 348 4.47 34.61 3.35
N THR A 349 5.14 35.71 3.62
CA THR A 349 4.87 37.01 2.96
C THR A 349 5.37 36.93 1.51
N LEU A 350 4.47 37.27 0.59
CA LEU A 350 4.77 37.38 -0.85
C LEU A 350 4.77 38.86 -1.25
N THR A 351 5.59 39.24 -2.23
CA THR A 351 5.57 40.50 -2.92
C THR A 351 4.36 40.60 -3.87
N GLU A 352 4.08 41.81 -4.39
CA GLU A 352 3.00 42.00 -5.38
C GLU A 352 3.18 41.13 -6.66
N ASP A 353 4.42 40.85 -7.00
CA ASP A 353 4.79 39.97 -8.15
C ASP A 353 4.76 38.47 -7.86
N GLY A 354 4.41 38.10 -6.61
CA GLY A 354 4.33 36.68 -6.19
C GLY A 354 5.66 36.05 -5.79
N HIS A 355 6.74 36.81 -5.63
CA HIS A 355 8.00 36.33 -5.07
C HIS A 355 7.99 36.31 -3.56
N PHE A 356 8.81 35.48 -2.93
CA PHE A 356 9.02 35.50 -1.49
C PHE A 356 9.67 36.86 -1.09
N ALA A 357 9.13 37.50 -0.05
CA ALA A 357 9.65 38.76 0.44
C ALA A 357 10.96 38.62 1.22
N GLU A 358 11.23 37.42 1.74
CA GLU A 358 12.41 37.12 2.56
C GLU A 358 13.37 36.17 1.78
N ASP A 359 14.68 36.35 2.01
CA ASP A 359 15.72 35.50 1.38
C ASP A 359 15.67 34.06 1.91
N HIS A 360 15.22 33.84 3.15
CA HIS A 360 15.07 32.54 3.78
C HIS A 360 13.63 32.35 4.25
N VAL A 361 13.05 31.22 3.87
CA VAL A 361 11.66 30.86 4.12
C VAL A 361 11.59 29.66 5.04
N LEU A 362 10.64 29.67 5.98
CA LEU A 362 10.35 28.48 6.79
C LEU A 362 9.60 27.48 5.95
N CYS A 363 10.25 26.33 5.73
CA CYS A 363 9.74 25.23 4.91
C CYS A 363 9.65 23.95 5.69
N ARG A 364 8.83 23.02 5.20
CA ARG A 364 8.92 21.59 5.50
C ARG A 364 9.86 20.97 4.48
N VAL A 365 10.84 20.22 4.98
CA VAL A 365 11.78 19.42 4.17
C VAL A 365 11.46 17.95 4.34
N THR A 366 12.25 17.07 3.75
CA THR A 366 12.10 15.60 3.80
C THR A 366 11.72 15.13 5.21
N GLY A 367 10.68 14.28 5.29
CA GLY A 367 10.16 13.78 6.56
C GLY A 367 9.30 14.78 7.34
N GLY A 368 8.97 15.94 6.76
CA GLY A 368 8.13 16.96 7.38
C GLY A 368 8.80 17.83 8.45
N GLU A 369 10.13 17.79 8.54
CA GLU A 369 10.88 18.61 9.49
C GLU A 369 10.88 20.09 9.08
N PRO A 370 10.71 21.03 10.02
CA PRO A 370 10.78 22.45 9.73
C PRO A 370 12.23 22.92 9.59
N ALA A 371 12.55 23.58 8.49
CA ALA A 371 13.86 24.18 8.25
C ALA A 371 13.74 25.56 7.58
N LEU A 372 14.72 26.44 7.85
CA LEU A 372 14.89 27.69 7.12
C LEU A 372 15.71 27.41 5.85
N VAL A 373 15.09 27.61 4.70
CA VAL A 373 15.66 27.29 3.38
C VAL A 373 15.72 28.56 2.54
N PRO A 374 16.77 28.76 1.72
CA PRO A 374 16.80 29.86 0.77
C PRO A 374 15.58 29.83 -0.17
N SER A 375 14.99 30.97 -0.45
CA SER A 375 13.77 31.10 -1.29
C SER A 375 13.94 30.48 -2.69
N SER A 376 15.15 30.44 -3.22
CA SER A 376 15.48 29.80 -4.52
C SER A 376 15.43 28.26 -4.53
N GLN A 377 15.40 27.62 -3.36
CA GLN A 377 15.34 26.17 -3.21
C GLN A 377 13.92 25.67 -2.88
N VAL A 378 12.96 26.56 -2.84
CA VAL A 378 11.56 26.19 -2.55
C VAL A 378 10.89 25.68 -3.82
N ASP A 379 10.36 24.47 -3.77
CA ASP A 379 9.68 23.83 -4.91
C ASP A 379 8.17 24.10 -4.93
N LEU A 380 7.57 24.11 -3.74
CA LEU A 380 6.12 24.17 -3.55
C LEU A 380 5.74 25.09 -2.38
N MET A 381 4.49 25.51 -2.36
CA MET A 381 3.92 26.28 -1.25
C MET A 381 2.53 25.73 -0.89
N ASP A 382 2.20 25.72 0.39
CA ASP A 382 0.86 25.39 0.88
C ASP A 382 -0.19 26.34 0.28
N VAL A 383 -1.37 25.81 -0.03
CA VAL A 383 -2.48 26.60 -0.59
C VAL A 383 -3.12 27.49 0.49
N SER A 384 -3.30 26.96 1.70
CA SER A 384 -3.95 27.65 2.81
C SER A 384 -3.60 27.01 4.15
N PRO A 385 -3.54 27.78 5.25
CA PRO A 385 -3.38 27.23 6.61
C PRO A 385 -4.51 26.26 7.01
N ARG A 386 -5.71 26.43 6.44
CA ARG A 386 -6.85 25.54 6.68
C ARG A 386 -6.69 24.14 6.07
N GLN A 387 -5.67 23.94 5.25
CA GLN A 387 -5.34 22.68 4.62
C GLN A 387 -5.04 21.58 5.65
N MET A 388 -4.49 21.94 6.81
CA MET A 388 -4.10 21.01 7.86
C MET A 388 -5.29 20.37 8.59
N VAL A 389 -6.42 21.06 8.69
CA VAL A 389 -7.54 20.70 9.55
C VAL A 389 -8.77 20.23 8.76
N SER A 390 -9.66 19.49 9.44
CA SER A 390 -10.95 19.07 8.89
C SER A 390 -11.94 20.23 8.77
N VAL A 391 -13.06 19.98 8.08
CA VAL A 391 -14.12 20.97 7.90
C VAL A 391 -14.69 21.42 9.25
N GLY A 392 -14.98 20.49 10.16
CA GLY A 392 -15.50 20.82 11.50
C GLY A 392 -14.53 21.66 12.31
N THR A 393 -13.27 21.25 12.36
CA THR A 393 -12.21 21.94 13.09
C THR A 393 -11.92 23.34 12.51
N SER A 394 -12.00 23.50 11.20
CA SER A 394 -11.75 24.78 10.53
C SER A 394 -12.77 25.87 10.87
N LEU A 395 -13.91 25.49 11.44
CA LEU A 395 -14.98 26.41 11.88
C LEU A 395 -14.85 26.87 13.33
N ILE A 396 -13.90 26.32 14.10
CA ILE A 396 -13.63 26.77 15.47
C ILE A 396 -12.99 28.17 15.41
N PRO A 397 -13.61 29.19 16.01
CA PRO A 397 -13.04 30.54 15.99
C PRO A 397 -11.81 30.60 16.88
N PHE A 398 -10.77 31.32 16.44
CA PHE A 398 -9.50 31.49 17.16
C PHE A 398 -8.80 30.15 17.50
N LEU A 399 -8.92 29.17 16.65
CA LEU A 399 -8.33 27.84 16.83
C LEU A 399 -6.81 27.90 17.11
N GLU A 400 -6.12 28.84 16.50
CA GLU A 400 -4.68 29.07 16.65
C GLU A 400 -4.26 29.48 18.08
N HIS A 401 -5.20 29.91 18.92
CA HIS A 401 -4.99 30.26 20.32
C HIS A 401 -5.39 29.15 21.29
N ASP A 402 -6.02 28.08 20.78
CA ASP A 402 -6.50 26.96 21.59
C ASP A 402 -5.43 25.87 21.74
N ASP A 403 -5.39 25.28 22.92
CA ASP A 403 -4.63 24.03 23.11
C ASP A 403 -5.29 22.89 22.33
N ALA A 404 -4.47 22.01 21.75
CA ALA A 404 -4.93 20.90 20.91
C ALA A 404 -5.93 20.00 21.64
N ASN A 405 -5.74 19.75 22.93
CA ASN A 405 -6.67 18.94 23.75
C ASN A 405 -8.07 19.59 23.86
N ARG A 406 -8.11 20.93 23.97
CA ARG A 406 -9.40 21.66 24.03
C ARG A 406 -10.04 21.76 22.67
N ALA A 407 -9.25 21.97 21.61
CA ALA A 407 -9.72 21.97 20.24
C ALA A 407 -10.33 20.61 19.83
N LEU A 408 -9.75 19.49 20.27
CA LEU A 408 -10.29 18.14 20.07
C LEU A 408 -11.70 18.01 20.67
N MET A 409 -11.90 18.51 21.90
CA MET A 409 -13.23 18.51 22.54
C MET A 409 -14.22 19.41 21.79
N GLY A 410 -13.75 20.52 21.23
CA GLY A 410 -14.58 21.44 20.45
C GLY A 410 -14.95 20.92 19.07
N ALA A 411 -14.08 20.10 18.45
CA ALA A 411 -14.31 19.49 17.14
C ALA A 411 -15.30 18.32 17.20
N ASN A 412 -15.40 17.61 18.32
CA ASN A 412 -16.35 16.51 18.58
C ASN A 412 -17.71 17.01 19.05
#